data_c6c5fee47f13086000b28144c38ec8a4
#
_entry.id   c6c5fee47f13086000b28144c38ec8a4
#
_cell.length_a   1.000
_cell.length_b   1.000
_cell.length_c   1.000
_cell.angle_alpha   90.00
_cell.angle_beta   90.00
_cell.angle_gamma   90.00
#
_symmetry.space_group_name_H-M   'P 1'
#
loop_
_entity.id
_entity.type
_entity.pdbx_description
1 polymer ?
#
loop_
_entity_poly.entity_id
_entity_poly.type
_entity_poly.pdbx_seq_one_letter_code
_entity_poly.pdbx_strand_id
1 'polypeptide(L)'
;MYEMDTEEIIKLAAGQFRKNLNMWCDSAEPDRIKMWSKAGYRAKPVSKESNSVHAQIDYLKQHRIHIYPTCVNTIKEIQQWKWKKDEKTNTYLEDPVPFFDDAMAMLRYSIEEERKQRPKLNRKVRGGI
;
A
#
# COMPACT_ATOMS: atom_id res chain seq x y z
N MET A 1 1.47 -24.51 -0.40
CA MET A 1 1.35 -23.14 -0.97
C MET A 1 1.68 -23.20 -2.45
N TYR A 2 0.81 -22.70 -3.28
CA TYR A 2 1.04 -22.67 -4.71
C TYR A 2 1.92 -21.48 -5.09
N GLU A 3 3.10 -21.75 -5.59
CA GLU A 3 4.01 -20.70 -6.04
C GLU A 3 3.83 -20.47 -7.53
N MET A 4 3.63 -19.22 -7.92
CA MET A 4 3.49 -18.80 -9.30
C MET A 4 4.59 -17.81 -9.65
N ASP A 5 5.16 -17.93 -10.84
CA ASP A 5 6.07 -16.91 -11.33
C ASP A 5 5.29 -15.68 -11.83
N THR A 6 6.02 -14.60 -12.07
CA THR A 6 5.40 -13.34 -12.48
C THR A 6 4.63 -13.46 -13.81
N GLU A 7 5.15 -14.24 -14.75
CA GLU A 7 4.49 -14.45 -16.04
C GLU A 7 3.14 -15.14 -15.87
N GLU A 8 3.07 -16.16 -15.02
CA GLU A 8 1.82 -16.87 -14.71
C GLU A 8 0.81 -15.95 -14.03
N ILE A 9 1.26 -15.13 -13.10
CA ILE A 9 0.40 -14.15 -12.42
C ILE A 9 -0.17 -13.15 -13.42
N ILE A 10 0.64 -12.65 -14.33
CA ILE A 10 0.19 -11.71 -15.37
C ILE A 10 -0.88 -12.35 -16.26
N LYS A 11 -0.72 -13.61 -16.62
CA LYS A 11 -1.72 -14.34 -17.40
C LYS A 11 -3.05 -14.47 -16.66
N LEU A 12 -2.99 -14.79 -15.37
CA LEU A 12 -4.20 -14.88 -14.54
C LEU A 12 -4.88 -13.52 -14.33
N ALA A 13 -4.11 -12.46 -14.30
CA ALA A 13 -4.63 -11.10 -14.14
C ALA A 13 -5.34 -10.59 -15.39
N ALA A 14 -5.10 -11.20 -16.55
CA ALA A 14 -5.71 -10.79 -17.80
C ALA A 14 -7.24 -10.80 -17.69
N GLY A 15 -7.86 -9.65 -18.01
CA GLY A 15 -9.31 -9.49 -17.90
C GLY A 15 -9.82 -9.16 -16.49
N GLN A 16 -9.00 -9.26 -15.46
CA GLN A 16 -9.40 -8.94 -14.09
C GLN A 16 -9.05 -7.51 -13.67
N PHE A 17 -7.95 -6.99 -14.18
CA PHE A 17 -7.48 -5.65 -13.85
C PHE A 17 -7.50 -4.75 -15.08
N ARG A 18 -7.85 -3.50 -14.87
CA ARG A 18 -7.86 -2.50 -15.93
C ARG A 18 -6.43 -2.04 -16.23
N LYS A 19 -6.09 -2.04 -17.53
CA LYS A 19 -4.76 -1.60 -17.98
C LYS A 19 -4.61 -0.08 -18.06
N ASN A 20 -5.70 0.66 -17.99
CA ASN A 20 -5.69 2.12 -18.06
C ASN A 20 -5.52 2.81 -16.70
N LEU A 21 -5.39 2.04 -15.63
CA LEU A 21 -5.14 2.56 -14.29
C LEU A 21 -3.69 2.36 -13.90
N ASN A 22 -3.17 3.26 -13.09
CA ASN A 22 -1.82 3.11 -12.55
C ASN A 22 -1.76 1.89 -11.62
N MET A 23 -0.71 1.09 -11.81
CA MET A 23 -0.41 -0.06 -10.97
C MET A 23 0.84 0.26 -10.16
N TRP A 24 0.68 0.44 -8.86
CA TRP A 24 1.81 0.77 -7.98
C TRP A 24 2.44 -0.50 -7.46
N CYS A 25 3.74 -0.65 -7.71
CA CYS A 25 4.48 -1.86 -7.41
C CYS A 25 5.59 -1.58 -6.41
N ASP A 26 5.95 -2.61 -5.64
CA ASP A 26 7.12 -2.53 -4.79
C ASP A 26 8.36 -2.28 -5.65
N SER A 27 9.11 -1.23 -5.31
CA SER A 27 10.28 -0.80 -6.06
C SER A 27 11.48 -1.74 -5.94
N ALA A 28 11.42 -2.74 -5.05
CA ALA A 28 12.51 -3.66 -4.82
C ALA A 28 12.77 -4.62 -5.99
N GLU A 29 11.82 -4.78 -6.90
CA GLU A 29 11.92 -5.75 -7.99
C GLU A 29 11.64 -5.11 -9.36
N PRO A 30 12.59 -4.33 -9.89
CA PRO A 30 12.36 -3.59 -11.13
C PRO A 30 12.12 -4.48 -12.35
N ASP A 31 12.67 -5.69 -12.37
CA ASP A 31 12.45 -6.61 -13.49
C ASP A 31 11.00 -7.07 -13.58
N ARG A 32 10.36 -7.31 -12.46
CA ARG A 32 8.94 -7.67 -12.41
C ARG A 32 8.06 -6.51 -12.86
N ILE A 33 8.41 -5.29 -12.47
CA ILE A 33 7.70 -4.09 -12.92
C ILE A 33 7.75 -3.98 -14.45
N LYS A 34 8.92 -4.25 -15.05
CA LYS A 34 9.07 -4.27 -16.51
C LYS A 34 8.18 -5.32 -17.17
N MET A 35 8.06 -6.50 -16.58
CA MET A 35 7.20 -7.56 -17.11
C MET A 35 5.74 -7.11 -17.17
N TRP A 36 5.25 -6.48 -16.11
CA TRP A 36 3.89 -5.94 -16.10
C TRP A 36 3.71 -4.82 -17.12
N SER A 37 4.70 -3.94 -17.27
CA SER A 37 4.67 -2.87 -18.26
C SER A 37 4.63 -3.41 -19.69
N LYS A 38 5.42 -4.44 -19.97
CA LYS A 38 5.42 -5.10 -21.29
C LYS A 38 4.08 -5.77 -21.60
N ALA A 39 3.38 -6.23 -20.57
CA ALA A 39 2.05 -6.82 -20.73
C ALA A 39 0.95 -5.78 -20.95
N GLY A 40 1.28 -4.49 -20.95
CA GLY A 40 0.35 -3.39 -21.24
C GLY A 40 -0.20 -2.67 -20.02
N TYR A 41 0.24 -3.01 -18.83
CA TYR A 41 -0.18 -2.32 -17.60
C TYR A 41 0.67 -1.08 -17.35
N ARG A 42 0.09 -0.10 -16.67
CA ARG A 42 0.83 1.08 -16.23
C ARG A 42 1.54 0.81 -14.91
N ALA A 43 2.46 -0.14 -14.93
CA ALA A 43 3.21 -0.54 -13.74
C ALA A 43 4.29 0.48 -13.42
N LYS A 44 4.30 0.98 -12.21
CA LYS A 44 5.23 2.00 -11.74
C LYS A 44 5.76 1.64 -10.36
N PRO A 45 7.04 1.92 -10.08
CA PRO A 45 7.56 1.73 -8.75
C PRO A 45 6.96 2.74 -7.78
N VAL A 46 6.59 2.28 -6.60
CA VAL A 46 6.16 3.19 -5.54
C VAL A 46 7.40 3.85 -4.92
N SER A 47 7.29 5.12 -4.58
CA SER A 47 8.35 5.85 -3.91
C SER A 47 8.46 5.42 -2.45
N LYS A 48 9.68 5.11 -2.01
CA LYS A 48 9.98 4.74 -0.62
C LYS A 48 10.83 5.85 0.03
N GLU A 49 10.16 6.86 0.50
CA GLU A 49 10.83 7.94 1.20
C GLU A 49 10.97 7.65 2.69
N SER A 50 11.92 8.32 3.31
CA SER A 50 12.09 8.28 4.76
C SER A 50 10.78 8.67 5.47
N ASN A 51 10.40 7.89 6.49
CA ASN A 51 9.16 8.10 7.26
C ASN A 51 7.86 7.94 6.46
N SER A 52 7.93 7.39 5.25
CA SER A 52 6.74 7.21 4.43
C SER A 52 5.71 6.27 5.06
N VAL A 53 6.15 5.25 5.80
CA VAL A 53 5.26 4.30 6.46
C VAL A 53 4.34 5.01 7.44
N HIS A 54 4.89 5.85 8.30
CA HIS A 54 4.11 6.62 9.28
C HIS A 54 3.12 7.56 8.60
N ALA A 55 3.57 8.27 7.59
CA ALA A 55 2.72 9.19 6.84
C ALA A 55 1.58 8.47 6.12
N GLN A 56 1.86 7.29 5.58
CA GLN A 56 0.84 6.46 4.94
C GLN A 56 -0.21 5.96 5.93
N ILE A 57 0.23 5.52 7.11
CA ILE A 57 -0.68 5.07 8.16
C ILE A 57 -1.56 6.23 8.63
N ASP A 58 -0.97 7.39 8.86
CA ASP A 58 -1.72 8.58 9.28
C ASP A 58 -2.75 8.98 8.22
N TYR A 59 -2.38 8.92 6.95
CA TYR A 59 -3.29 9.19 5.85
C TYR A 59 -4.46 8.22 5.86
N LEU A 60 -4.18 6.92 6.00
CA LEU A 60 -5.22 5.89 6.03
C LEU A 60 -6.17 6.04 7.21
N LYS A 61 -5.67 6.45 8.37
CA LYS A 61 -6.49 6.69 9.57
C LYS A 61 -7.48 7.84 9.40
N GLN A 62 -7.23 8.75 8.48
CA GLN A 62 -8.12 9.87 8.19
C GLN A 62 -9.28 9.47 7.28
N HIS A 63 -9.28 8.25 6.77
CA HIS A 63 -10.26 7.78 5.80
C HIS A 63 -11.04 6.58 6.33
N ARG A 64 -12.28 6.45 5.86
CA ARG A 64 -13.07 5.25 6.09
C ARG A 64 -12.66 4.22 5.05
N ILE A 65 -12.15 3.08 5.52
CA ILE A 65 -11.67 2.01 4.64
C ILE A 65 -12.76 0.96 4.52
N HIS A 66 -13.16 0.65 3.29
CA HIS A 66 -14.13 -0.38 3.00
C HIS A 66 -13.42 -1.58 2.39
N ILE A 67 -13.62 -2.76 2.97
CA ILE A 67 -13.02 -4.00 2.50
C ILE A 67 -14.15 -4.98 2.21
N TYR A 68 -14.11 -5.60 1.03
CA TYR A 68 -15.11 -6.61 0.69
C TYR A 68 -15.03 -7.79 1.66
N PRO A 69 -16.18 -8.35 2.08
CA PRO A 69 -16.19 -9.49 3.02
C PRO A 69 -15.45 -10.72 2.50
N THR A 70 -15.31 -10.85 1.18
CA THR A 70 -14.57 -11.96 0.56
C THR A 70 -13.06 -11.84 0.71
N CYS A 71 -12.55 -10.65 1.03
CA CYS A 71 -11.12 -10.40 1.25
C CYS A 71 -10.71 -10.81 2.67
N VAL A 72 -10.83 -12.10 2.98
CA VAL A 72 -10.66 -12.63 4.33
C VAL A 72 -9.25 -12.38 4.87
N ASN A 73 -8.24 -12.58 4.05
CA ASN A 73 -6.84 -12.39 4.47
C ASN A 73 -6.55 -10.92 4.80
N THR A 74 -7.05 -10.01 3.99
CA THR A 74 -6.89 -8.57 4.22
C THR A 74 -7.56 -8.15 5.53
N ILE A 75 -8.76 -8.66 5.79
CA ILE A 75 -9.49 -8.38 7.02
C ILE A 75 -8.71 -8.88 8.24
N LYS A 76 -8.15 -10.09 8.16
CA LYS A 76 -7.32 -10.64 9.24
C LYS A 76 -6.08 -9.79 9.49
N GLU A 77 -5.41 -9.36 8.44
CA GLU A 77 -4.21 -8.53 8.57
C GLU A 77 -4.52 -7.19 9.22
N ILE A 78 -5.58 -6.51 8.79
CA ILE A 78 -5.92 -5.20 9.36
C ILE A 78 -6.33 -5.31 10.83
N GLN A 79 -6.98 -6.40 11.21
CA GLN A 79 -7.35 -6.64 12.62
C GLN A 79 -6.14 -6.94 13.50
N GLN A 80 -5.10 -7.54 12.94
CA GLN A 80 -3.88 -7.90 13.67
C GLN A 80 -2.80 -6.83 13.53
N TRP A 81 -2.99 -5.84 12.69
CA TRP A 81 -2.01 -4.81 12.41
C TRP A 81 -1.87 -3.89 13.62
N LYS A 82 -0.70 -3.89 14.21
CA LYS A 82 -0.42 -3.13 15.43
C LYS A 82 1.03 -2.65 15.45
N TRP A 83 1.29 -1.72 16.33
CA TRP A 83 2.63 -1.23 16.55
C TRP A 83 3.48 -2.30 17.26
N LYS A 84 4.76 -2.33 16.89
CA LYS A 84 5.73 -3.20 17.54
C LYS A 84 5.87 -2.78 19.00
N LYS A 85 5.84 -3.77 19.91
CA LYS A 85 5.95 -3.52 21.35
C LYS A 85 7.40 -3.60 21.79
N ASP A 86 7.85 -2.62 22.58
CA ASP A 86 9.13 -2.69 23.29
C ASP A 86 8.93 -3.48 24.59
N GLU A 87 9.52 -4.66 24.67
CA GLU A 87 9.36 -5.53 25.83
C GLU A 87 10.02 -5.00 27.10
N LYS A 88 11.07 -4.17 26.96
CA LYS A 88 11.78 -3.62 28.12
C LYS A 88 10.97 -2.55 28.84
N THR A 89 10.30 -1.68 28.07
CA THR A 89 9.53 -0.56 28.63
C THR A 89 8.05 -0.83 28.66
N ASN A 90 7.61 -1.93 28.09
CA ASN A 90 6.20 -2.30 27.95
C ASN A 90 5.39 -1.25 27.17
N THR A 91 6.05 -0.47 26.31
CA THR A 91 5.43 0.55 25.48
C THR A 91 5.44 0.12 24.01
N TYR A 92 4.54 0.67 23.22
CA TYR A 92 4.52 0.41 21.78
C TYR A 92 5.49 1.35 21.07
N LEU A 93 6.30 0.76 20.17
CA LEU A 93 7.16 1.52 19.27
C LEU A 93 6.33 2.10 18.14
N GLU A 94 6.86 3.14 17.50
CA GLU A 94 6.19 3.77 16.34
C GLU A 94 6.30 2.97 15.05
N ASP A 95 6.86 1.76 15.11
CA ASP A 95 6.98 0.86 13.96
C ASP A 95 5.91 -0.22 14.01
N PRO A 96 5.27 -0.55 12.87
CA PRO A 96 4.32 -1.65 12.83
C PRO A 96 5.03 -3.01 12.95
N VAL A 97 4.31 -4.01 13.46
CA VAL A 97 4.80 -5.38 13.52
C VAL A 97 5.01 -5.90 12.09
N PRO A 98 6.22 -6.45 11.76
CA PRO A 98 6.56 -6.76 10.38
C PRO A 98 6.12 -8.15 9.89
N PHE A 99 5.02 -8.68 10.39
CA PHE A 99 4.49 -9.94 9.88
C PHE A 99 2.98 -9.84 9.65
N PHE A 100 2.47 -10.65 8.74
CA PHE A 100 1.08 -10.56 8.26
C PHE A 100 0.73 -9.15 7.75
N ASP A 101 1.67 -8.53 7.04
CA ASP A 101 1.51 -7.14 6.58
C ASP A 101 1.54 -6.98 5.05
N ASP A 102 1.46 -8.07 4.29
CA ASP A 102 1.53 -8.00 2.83
C ASP A 102 0.38 -7.17 2.24
N ALA A 103 -0.85 -7.42 2.68
CA ALA A 103 -1.99 -6.65 2.22
C ALA A 103 -1.95 -5.21 2.73
N MET A 104 -1.41 -5.00 3.93
CA MET A 104 -1.24 -3.65 4.47
C MET A 104 -0.18 -2.87 3.71
N ALA A 105 0.91 -3.52 3.31
CA ALA A 105 1.92 -2.90 2.45
C ALA A 105 1.32 -2.52 1.09
N MET A 106 0.55 -3.41 0.49
CA MET A 106 -0.13 -3.15 -0.77
C MET A 106 -1.08 -1.95 -0.65
N LEU A 107 -1.85 -1.88 0.42
CA LEU A 107 -2.76 -0.76 0.68
C LEU A 107 -1.99 0.56 0.83
N ARG A 108 -0.89 0.56 1.59
CA ARG A 108 -0.05 1.76 1.75
C ARG A 108 0.53 2.22 0.42
N TYR A 109 1.02 1.29 -0.40
CA TYR A 109 1.61 1.64 -1.70
C TYR A 109 0.56 2.21 -2.66
N SER A 110 -0.66 1.69 -2.61
CA SER A 110 -1.72 2.14 -3.50
C SER A 110 -2.13 3.60 -3.28
N ILE A 111 -1.96 4.12 -2.07
CA ILE A 111 -2.38 5.50 -1.75
C ILE A 111 -1.21 6.50 -1.72
N GLU A 112 0.03 6.04 -1.88
CA GLU A 112 1.20 6.89 -1.66
C GLU A 112 1.23 8.09 -2.59
N GLU A 113 1.01 7.89 -3.87
CA GLU A 113 1.05 9.00 -4.84
C GLU A 113 -0.13 9.96 -4.64
N GLU A 114 -1.29 9.44 -4.31
CA GLU A 114 -2.44 10.28 -3.99
C GLU A 114 -2.18 11.13 -2.76
N ARG A 115 -1.58 10.54 -1.73
CA ARG A 115 -1.19 11.27 -0.52
C ARG A 115 -0.26 12.44 -0.82
N LYS A 116 0.72 12.21 -1.69
CA LYS A 116 1.70 13.24 -2.08
C LYS A 116 1.09 14.34 -2.93
N GLN A 117 0.18 13.98 -3.81
CA GLN A 117 -0.44 14.94 -4.75
C GLN A 117 -1.52 15.79 -4.11
N ARG A 118 -2.08 15.34 -2.99
CA ARG A 118 -3.07 16.14 -2.29
C ARG A 118 -2.43 17.43 -1.80
N PRO A 119 -2.95 18.60 -2.23
CA PRO A 119 -2.46 19.85 -1.69
C PRO A 119 -2.68 19.85 -0.18
N LYS A 120 -1.64 20.15 0.56
CA LYS A 120 -1.79 20.34 2.01
C LYS A 120 -2.83 21.43 2.21
N LEU A 121 -3.91 21.10 2.90
CA LEU A 121 -4.93 22.05 3.26
C LEU A 121 -4.27 23.20 4.04
N ASN A 122 -4.15 24.35 3.38
CA ASN A 122 -3.63 25.52 4.03
C ASN A 122 -4.75 26.16 4.84
N ARG A 123 -4.73 25.91 6.15
CA ARG A 123 -5.75 26.44 7.06
C ARG A 123 -5.82 27.96 7.04
N LYS A 124 -4.71 28.62 6.75
CA LYS A 124 -4.66 30.09 6.65
C LYS A 124 -5.53 30.63 5.52
N VAL A 125 -5.54 29.91 4.38
CA VAL A 125 -6.39 30.30 3.26
C VAL A 125 -7.85 30.17 3.63
N ARG A 126 -8.21 29.12 4.36
CA ARG A 126 -9.59 28.92 4.80
C ARG A 126 -10.04 29.95 5.82
N GLY A 127 -9.14 30.35 6.68
CA GLY A 127 -9.44 31.40 7.67
C GLY A 127 -9.59 32.80 7.09
N GLY A 128 -9.11 33.00 5.88
CA GLY A 128 -9.21 34.28 5.18
C GLY A 128 -10.52 34.50 4.43
N ILE A 129 -11.40 33.54 4.49
CA ILE A 129 -12.68 33.63 3.78
C ILE A 129 -13.78 34.18 4.68
#